data_746c1d26e02fe644a40a654f6a696f6b
#
_entry.id   746c1d26e02fe644a40a654f6a696f6b
#
_cell.length_a   1.000
_cell.length_b   1.000
_cell.length_c   1.000
_cell.angle_alpha   90.00
_cell.angle_beta   90.00
_cell.angle_gamma   90.00
#
_symmetry.space_group_name_H-M   'P 1'
#
loop_
_entity.id
_entity.type
_entity.pdbx_description
1 polymer ?
#
loop_
_entity_poly.entity_id
_entity_poly.type
_entity_poly.pdbx_seq_one_letter_code
_entity_poly.pdbx_strand_id
1 'polypeptide(L)'
;MLSRVNNIVTASGIWLGTFHAIAARILRSHAELVGLSSNFTIISPDDQLQIIKTIAADMQQGFPATECKGILHTIQRWKEKGLLPHDITETELQRSSNSFALRVYEEYQERLKALNCADFGDLLLHNVTILSANPDVLAHYQEHLRYVMVDEYQDINTIQYLWLRLLVRRHKNLCCVGDDDQSIYNWRGAEVGNILRFSDDFPDAKVIRLECNYRSTSNILAAASAIIDNNKSRLKKTLWTHNQAGQKVGLMKFFDGRLEAQYISEHIKSSYDYKFSETAVLVRASFQTRVFEEFFVRYGIPYKIIGGTKFYDRVEIRDLVAYLKVVVNPNNDIAFEKIINKPKRKLGTSTVNKLRAYGRKHSISLTEAGHSMIKDGLLSDNTSNILQDLLKQFDDWREMLSRDSSVNVLKAIAHDSGYIESLKKDGESGLSRIENIKELFSAVSGFDDVSKFLEHISLVAENDSLEEDNNYVHVMTLHAAKGLEFPLVFLPGWEEGVFPHEKSMNDITGNALEEERRLAYVGITRAREQLYISCAAMREINNWSQSMKMSRFIKELPREHVQVLHNMTGYA
;
A
#
# COMPACT_ATOMS: atom_id res chain seq x y z
N MET A 1 13.41 -14.53 -12.58
CA MET A 1 14.24 -15.53 -11.84
C MET A 1 14.48 -16.78 -12.69
N LEU A 2 13.46 -17.43 -13.26
CA LEU A 2 13.63 -18.65 -14.05
C LEU A 2 14.65 -18.50 -15.21
N SER A 3 14.64 -17.38 -15.94
CA SER A 3 15.63 -17.11 -17.00
C SER A 3 17.07 -17.02 -16.47
N ARG A 4 17.27 -16.45 -15.29
CA ARG A 4 18.60 -16.40 -14.65
C ARG A 4 19.07 -17.78 -14.21
N VAL A 5 18.17 -18.62 -13.70
CA VAL A 5 18.49 -20.00 -13.33
C VAL A 5 18.83 -20.83 -14.57
N ASN A 6 18.06 -20.67 -15.65
CA ASN A 6 18.31 -21.35 -16.93
C ASN A 6 19.66 -20.99 -17.57
N ASN A 7 20.20 -19.80 -17.26
CA ASN A 7 21.55 -19.40 -17.72
C ASN A 7 22.68 -20.11 -16.95
N ILE A 8 22.38 -20.71 -15.79
CA ILE A 8 23.35 -21.39 -14.92
C ILE A 8 23.23 -22.90 -15.08
N VAL A 9 22.01 -23.42 -15.07
CA VAL A 9 21.69 -24.86 -15.14
C VAL A 9 20.41 -25.07 -15.95
N THR A 10 20.30 -26.20 -16.61
CA THR A 10 19.06 -26.61 -17.28
C THR A 10 17.97 -26.84 -16.21
N ALA A 11 17.03 -25.92 -16.08
CA ALA A 11 16.04 -25.90 -15.02
C ALA A 11 14.78 -26.75 -15.34
N SER A 12 14.90 -27.86 -16.08
CA SER A 12 13.79 -28.77 -16.32
C SER A 12 13.37 -29.47 -15.01
N GLY A 13 12.09 -29.34 -14.65
CA GLY A 13 11.51 -29.98 -13.44
C GLY A 13 11.64 -29.18 -12.14
N ILE A 14 12.28 -28.01 -12.13
CA ILE A 14 12.35 -27.15 -10.95
C ILE A 14 10.99 -26.46 -10.74
N TRP A 15 10.48 -26.52 -9.50
CA TRP A 15 9.34 -25.76 -9.07
C TRP A 15 9.81 -24.40 -8.52
N LEU A 16 9.57 -23.35 -9.27
CA LEU A 16 9.92 -21.98 -8.89
C LEU A 16 8.66 -21.12 -8.82
N GLY A 17 8.43 -20.48 -7.70
CA GLY A 17 7.26 -19.62 -7.49
C GLY A 17 7.16 -19.10 -6.07
N THR A 18 6.12 -18.31 -5.81
CA THR A 18 5.75 -17.92 -4.46
C THR A 18 5.15 -19.09 -3.70
N PHE A 19 5.12 -19.03 -2.36
CA PHE A 19 4.45 -20.03 -1.52
C PHE A 19 3.04 -20.34 -2.00
N HIS A 20 2.23 -19.31 -2.27
CA HIS A 20 0.86 -19.48 -2.74
C HIS A 20 0.77 -20.14 -4.13
N ALA A 21 1.67 -19.82 -5.04
CA ALA A 21 1.66 -20.41 -6.39
C ALA A 21 1.97 -21.92 -6.33
N ILE A 22 2.94 -22.32 -5.53
CA ILE A 22 3.29 -23.74 -5.35
C ILE A 22 2.18 -24.46 -4.57
N ALA A 23 1.65 -23.82 -3.52
CA ALA A 23 0.53 -24.38 -2.74
C ALA A 23 -0.72 -24.58 -3.62
N ALA A 24 -1.07 -23.62 -4.48
CA ALA A 24 -2.19 -23.77 -5.42
C ALA A 24 -2.00 -24.94 -6.38
N ARG A 25 -0.76 -25.18 -6.86
CA ARG A 25 -0.44 -26.32 -7.72
C ARG A 25 -0.65 -27.65 -7.00
N ILE A 26 -0.17 -27.78 -5.75
CA ILE A 26 -0.37 -28.98 -4.93
C ILE A 26 -1.87 -29.17 -4.62
N LEU A 27 -2.56 -28.10 -4.21
CA LEU A 27 -3.98 -28.16 -3.87
C LEU A 27 -4.83 -28.62 -5.05
N ARG A 28 -4.54 -28.14 -6.29
CA ARG A 28 -5.27 -28.60 -7.49
C ARG A 28 -5.16 -30.11 -7.73
N SER A 29 -4.02 -30.70 -7.39
CA SER A 29 -3.81 -32.14 -7.56
C SER A 29 -4.51 -32.99 -6.50
N HIS A 30 -4.91 -32.40 -5.38
CA HIS A 30 -5.48 -33.09 -4.21
C HIS A 30 -6.71 -32.37 -3.64
N ALA A 31 -7.40 -31.55 -4.45
CA ALA A 31 -8.51 -30.72 -4.02
C ALA A 31 -9.66 -31.51 -3.37
N GLU A 32 -9.91 -32.72 -3.87
CA GLU A 32 -10.97 -33.61 -3.41
C GLU A 32 -10.80 -34.01 -1.93
N LEU A 33 -9.57 -34.07 -1.43
CA LEU A 33 -9.28 -34.40 -0.03
C LEU A 33 -9.77 -33.33 0.97
N VAL A 34 -10.08 -32.14 0.50
CA VAL A 34 -10.63 -31.02 1.30
C VAL A 34 -12.03 -30.61 0.84
N GLY A 35 -12.67 -31.42 -0.02
CA GLY A 35 -14.03 -31.17 -0.51
C GLY A 35 -14.14 -30.12 -1.62
N LEU A 36 -13.03 -29.85 -2.34
CA LEU A 36 -12.99 -29.00 -3.52
C LEU A 36 -12.81 -29.85 -4.79
N SER A 37 -13.21 -29.31 -5.94
CA SER A 37 -12.84 -29.88 -7.24
C SER A 37 -11.52 -29.26 -7.73
N SER A 38 -10.77 -29.95 -8.59
CA SER A 38 -9.47 -29.50 -9.10
C SER A 38 -9.50 -28.16 -9.85
N ASN A 39 -10.67 -27.78 -10.37
CA ASN A 39 -10.93 -26.52 -11.08
C ASN A 39 -11.45 -25.39 -10.18
N PHE A 40 -11.25 -25.47 -8.85
CA PHE A 40 -11.70 -24.46 -7.93
C PHE A 40 -11.21 -23.05 -8.32
N THR A 41 -12.01 -22.04 -7.97
CA THR A 41 -11.70 -20.62 -8.21
C THR A 41 -11.00 -20.00 -7.00
N ILE A 42 -9.93 -19.26 -7.24
CA ILE A 42 -9.29 -18.43 -6.20
C ILE A 42 -9.99 -17.07 -6.20
N ILE A 43 -10.62 -16.72 -5.08
CA ILE A 43 -11.45 -15.51 -4.97
C ILE A 43 -10.65 -14.29 -4.50
N SER A 44 -11.09 -13.11 -4.95
CA SER A 44 -10.51 -11.83 -4.56
C SER A 44 -10.90 -11.41 -3.14
N PRO A 45 -10.18 -10.45 -2.50
CA PRO A 45 -10.57 -9.88 -1.21
C PRO A 45 -11.97 -9.23 -1.23
N ASP A 46 -12.40 -8.66 -2.35
CA ASP A 46 -13.73 -8.06 -2.48
C ASP A 46 -14.83 -9.14 -2.49
N ASP A 47 -14.58 -10.27 -3.18
CA ASP A 47 -15.48 -11.42 -3.17
C ASP A 47 -15.61 -12.03 -1.78
N GLN A 48 -14.48 -12.17 -1.06
CA GLN A 48 -14.45 -12.64 0.33
C GLN A 48 -15.35 -11.76 1.21
N LEU A 49 -15.18 -10.44 1.13
CA LEU A 49 -15.99 -9.50 1.89
C LEU A 49 -17.47 -9.59 1.53
N GLN A 50 -17.80 -9.83 0.26
CA GLN A 50 -19.18 -9.99 -0.17
C GLN A 50 -19.81 -11.27 0.41
N ILE A 51 -19.07 -12.37 0.46
CA ILE A 51 -19.51 -13.62 1.10
C ILE A 51 -19.77 -13.38 2.59
N ILE A 52 -18.85 -12.74 3.31
CA ILE A 52 -19.04 -12.41 4.74
C ILE A 52 -20.28 -11.56 4.98
N LYS A 53 -20.54 -10.55 4.14
CA LYS A 53 -21.77 -9.72 4.23
C LYS A 53 -23.03 -10.54 4.02
N THR A 54 -23.01 -11.48 3.10
CA THR A 54 -24.15 -12.37 2.84
C THR A 54 -24.40 -13.28 4.05
N ILE A 55 -23.35 -13.88 4.62
CA ILE A 55 -23.44 -14.70 5.84
C ILE A 55 -24.02 -13.90 7.00
N ALA A 56 -23.53 -12.67 7.20
CA ALA A 56 -24.02 -11.78 8.25
C ALA A 56 -25.53 -11.47 8.11
N ALA A 57 -25.98 -11.25 6.87
CA ALA A 57 -27.40 -11.02 6.57
C ALA A 57 -28.26 -12.27 6.84
N ASP A 58 -27.81 -13.45 6.45
CA ASP A 58 -28.53 -14.71 6.65
C ASP A 58 -28.61 -15.11 8.13
N MET A 59 -27.61 -14.75 8.92
CA MET A 59 -27.63 -14.94 10.37
C MET A 59 -28.58 -13.97 11.10
N GLN A 60 -29.34 -13.15 10.37
CA GLN A 60 -30.22 -12.11 10.89
C GLN A 60 -29.52 -11.12 11.83
N GLN A 61 -28.22 -10.98 11.68
CA GLN A 61 -27.39 -10.07 12.45
C GLN A 61 -26.98 -8.91 11.54
N GLY A 62 -27.54 -7.74 11.78
CA GLY A 62 -27.27 -6.53 11.01
C GLY A 62 -25.89 -5.94 11.30
N PHE A 63 -24.82 -6.67 10.95
CA PHE A 63 -23.46 -6.15 11.11
C PHE A 63 -23.19 -4.98 10.16
N PRO A 64 -22.64 -3.86 10.68
CA PRO A 64 -22.12 -2.80 9.83
C PRO A 64 -21.01 -3.34 8.89
N ALA A 65 -20.84 -2.72 7.72
CA ALA A 65 -19.81 -3.14 6.77
C ALA A 65 -18.37 -3.08 7.35
N THR A 66 -18.14 -2.19 8.32
CA THR A 66 -16.88 -2.09 9.09
C THR A 66 -16.62 -3.34 9.92
N GLU A 67 -17.65 -3.88 10.55
CA GLU A 67 -17.55 -5.09 11.37
C GLU A 67 -17.32 -6.33 10.50
N CYS A 68 -17.96 -6.43 9.33
CA CYS A 68 -17.68 -7.50 8.36
C CYS A 68 -16.22 -7.50 7.90
N LYS A 69 -15.60 -6.32 7.71
CA LYS A 69 -14.17 -6.22 7.41
C LYS A 69 -13.30 -6.69 8.59
N GLY A 70 -13.66 -6.32 9.82
CA GLY A 70 -12.98 -6.78 11.03
C GLY A 70 -13.04 -8.29 11.21
N ILE A 71 -14.21 -8.90 10.95
CA ILE A 71 -14.40 -10.36 10.96
C ILE A 71 -13.51 -11.01 9.89
N LEU A 72 -13.53 -10.52 8.66
CA LEU A 72 -12.68 -11.05 7.59
C LEU A 72 -11.21 -10.98 7.95
N HIS A 73 -10.74 -9.86 8.49
CA HIS A 73 -9.35 -9.72 8.94
C HIS A 73 -9.01 -10.74 10.04
N THR A 74 -9.91 -10.99 10.98
CA THR A 74 -9.73 -11.98 12.04
C THR A 74 -9.62 -13.40 11.45
N ILE A 75 -10.49 -13.76 10.51
CA ILE A 75 -10.46 -15.06 9.82
C ILE A 75 -9.12 -15.24 9.07
N GLN A 76 -8.67 -14.24 8.31
CA GLN A 76 -7.40 -14.31 7.59
C GLN A 76 -6.22 -14.48 8.56
N ARG A 77 -6.20 -13.76 9.68
CA ARG A 77 -5.17 -13.93 10.72
C ARG A 77 -5.17 -15.33 11.33
N TRP A 78 -6.33 -15.97 11.53
CA TRP A 78 -6.39 -17.35 11.99
C TRP A 78 -5.84 -18.32 10.93
N LYS A 79 -6.20 -18.12 9.63
CA LYS A 79 -5.64 -18.92 8.54
C LYS A 79 -4.12 -18.78 8.42
N GLU A 80 -3.57 -17.57 8.58
CA GLU A 80 -2.12 -17.32 8.60
C GLU A 80 -1.40 -18.04 9.74
N LYS A 81 -2.10 -18.30 10.85
CA LYS A 81 -1.60 -19.12 11.97
C LYS A 81 -1.80 -20.62 11.75
N GLY A 82 -2.48 -21.03 10.70
CA GLY A 82 -2.80 -22.43 10.43
C GLY A 82 -3.97 -22.98 11.22
N LEU A 83 -4.86 -22.12 11.72
CA LEU A 83 -5.98 -22.51 12.55
C LEU A 83 -7.26 -22.69 11.72
N LEU A 84 -7.78 -23.90 11.71
CA LEU A 84 -9.13 -24.21 11.24
C LEU A 84 -10.18 -23.74 12.27
N PRO A 85 -11.47 -23.63 11.92
CA PRO A 85 -12.51 -23.22 12.88
C PRO A 85 -12.50 -24.01 14.19
N HIS A 86 -12.30 -25.32 14.13
CA HIS A 86 -12.27 -26.20 15.30
C HIS A 86 -10.98 -26.11 16.13
N ASP A 87 -9.92 -25.46 15.63
CA ASP A 87 -8.66 -25.24 16.34
C ASP A 87 -8.68 -23.94 17.16
N ILE A 88 -9.72 -23.11 17.00
CA ILE A 88 -9.80 -21.79 17.65
C ILE A 88 -10.06 -21.98 19.15
N THR A 89 -9.08 -21.63 19.96
CA THR A 89 -9.15 -21.69 21.42
C THR A 89 -9.88 -20.46 22.00
N GLU A 90 -10.34 -20.57 23.27
CA GLU A 90 -10.93 -19.42 23.98
C GLU A 90 -9.96 -18.22 24.05
N THR A 91 -8.67 -18.48 24.19
CA THR A 91 -7.64 -17.42 24.19
C THR A 91 -7.59 -16.68 22.86
N GLU A 92 -7.69 -17.38 21.72
CA GLU A 92 -7.76 -16.75 20.39
C GLU A 92 -9.07 -16.00 20.19
N LEU A 93 -10.19 -16.50 20.73
CA LEU A 93 -11.47 -15.81 20.72
C LEU A 93 -11.44 -14.51 21.53
N GLN A 94 -10.85 -14.52 22.73
CA GLN A 94 -10.70 -13.33 23.57
C GLN A 94 -9.81 -12.25 22.92
N ARG A 95 -8.84 -12.65 22.11
CA ARG A 95 -8.01 -11.73 21.31
C ARG A 95 -8.74 -11.19 20.09
N SER A 96 -9.84 -11.81 19.68
CA SER A 96 -10.69 -11.30 18.63
C SER A 96 -11.64 -10.26 19.22
N SER A 97 -11.76 -9.12 18.59
CA SER A 97 -12.70 -8.07 19.01
C SER A 97 -14.16 -8.41 18.68
N ASN A 98 -14.44 -9.58 18.12
CA ASN A 98 -15.77 -9.98 17.66
C ASN A 98 -16.12 -11.42 18.06
N SER A 99 -17.12 -11.57 18.94
CA SER A 99 -17.60 -12.87 19.44
C SER A 99 -18.24 -13.76 18.35
N PHE A 100 -18.64 -13.18 17.22
CA PHE A 100 -19.27 -13.91 16.11
C PHE A 100 -18.27 -14.41 15.07
N ALA A 101 -17.01 -13.98 15.13
CA ALA A 101 -16.02 -14.28 14.11
C ALA A 101 -15.83 -15.80 13.89
N LEU A 102 -15.92 -16.62 14.93
CA LEU A 102 -15.82 -18.07 14.80
C LEU A 102 -16.98 -18.67 14.03
N ARG A 103 -18.22 -18.30 14.40
CA ARG A 103 -19.42 -18.81 13.72
C ARG A 103 -19.46 -18.38 12.24
N VAL A 104 -19.01 -17.13 11.97
CA VAL A 104 -18.89 -16.64 10.59
C VAL A 104 -17.80 -17.40 9.85
N TYR A 105 -16.70 -17.76 10.51
CA TYR A 105 -15.61 -18.53 9.91
C TYR A 105 -16.06 -19.94 9.53
N GLU A 106 -16.81 -20.64 10.40
CA GLU A 106 -17.40 -21.94 10.10
C GLU A 106 -18.30 -21.86 8.84
N GLU A 107 -19.26 -20.95 8.81
CA GLU A 107 -20.16 -20.76 7.69
C GLU A 107 -19.43 -20.31 6.41
N TYR A 108 -18.39 -19.49 6.56
CA TYR A 108 -17.56 -19.02 5.46
C TYR A 108 -16.85 -20.18 4.76
N GLN A 109 -16.28 -21.11 5.52
CA GLN A 109 -15.61 -22.30 4.96
C GLN A 109 -16.61 -23.21 4.24
N GLU A 110 -17.78 -23.43 4.80
CA GLU A 110 -18.81 -24.27 4.15
C GLU A 110 -19.30 -23.62 2.85
N ARG A 111 -19.46 -22.30 2.80
CA ARG A 111 -19.83 -21.58 1.57
C ARG A 111 -18.75 -21.62 0.51
N LEU A 112 -17.48 -21.48 0.90
CA LEU A 112 -16.37 -21.62 -0.04
C LEU A 112 -16.37 -23.01 -0.70
N LYS A 113 -16.56 -24.06 0.09
CA LYS A 113 -16.69 -25.43 -0.43
C LYS A 113 -17.87 -25.58 -1.38
N ALA A 114 -19.06 -25.10 -0.97
CA ALA A 114 -20.28 -25.17 -1.79
C ALA A 114 -20.14 -24.43 -3.14
N LEU A 115 -19.38 -23.32 -3.16
CA LEU A 115 -19.09 -22.53 -4.35
C LEU A 115 -17.88 -23.05 -5.15
N ASN A 116 -17.24 -24.12 -4.70
CA ASN A 116 -15.97 -24.60 -5.22
C ASN A 116 -14.91 -23.49 -5.33
N CYS A 117 -14.72 -22.76 -4.24
CA CYS A 117 -13.81 -21.62 -4.13
C CYS A 117 -12.81 -21.79 -3.00
N ALA A 118 -11.67 -21.15 -3.12
CA ALA A 118 -10.67 -21.00 -2.07
C ALA A 118 -10.19 -19.55 -2.04
N ASP A 119 -9.92 -18.99 -0.87
CA ASP A 119 -9.20 -17.74 -0.76
C ASP A 119 -7.68 -17.95 -0.67
N PHE A 120 -6.89 -16.86 -0.63
CA PHE A 120 -5.43 -16.97 -0.57
C PHE A 120 -4.95 -17.70 0.69
N GLY A 121 -5.58 -17.48 1.86
CA GLY A 121 -5.25 -18.18 3.10
C GLY A 121 -5.53 -19.67 3.01
N ASP A 122 -6.61 -20.06 2.32
CA ASP A 122 -6.98 -21.47 2.13
C ASP A 122 -5.95 -22.24 1.32
N LEU A 123 -5.24 -21.59 0.38
CA LEU A 123 -4.24 -22.27 -0.43
C LEU A 123 -3.18 -22.97 0.43
N LEU A 124 -2.71 -22.30 1.48
CA LEU A 124 -1.74 -22.87 2.40
C LEU A 124 -2.40 -23.73 3.49
N LEU A 125 -3.53 -23.27 4.03
CA LEU A 125 -4.25 -23.98 5.10
C LEU A 125 -4.67 -25.38 4.65
N HIS A 126 -5.30 -25.51 3.47
CA HIS A 126 -5.67 -26.80 2.90
C HIS A 126 -4.45 -27.68 2.59
N ASN A 127 -3.34 -27.10 2.13
CA ASN A 127 -2.11 -27.87 1.95
C ASN A 127 -1.61 -28.46 3.25
N VAL A 128 -1.54 -27.68 4.32
CA VAL A 128 -1.13 -28.17 5.64
C VAL A 128 -2.08 -29.27 6.12
N THR A 129 -3.39 -29.07 5.95
CA THR A 129 -4.41 -30.07 6.29
C THR A 129 -4.22 -31.37 5.52
N ILE A 130 -4.07 -31.31 4.19
CA ILE A 130 -3.89 -32.47 3.32
C ILE A 130 -2.61 -33.24 3.71
N LEU A 131 -1.48 -32.53 3.79
CA LEU A 131 -0.18 -33.14 4.06
C LEU A 131 -0.08 -33.71 5.48
N SER A 132 -0.80 -33.15 6.45
CA SER A 132 -0.85 -33.67 7.81
C SER A 132 -1.75 -34.90 7.95
N ALA A 133 -2.86 -34.94 7.23
CA ALA A 133 -3.84 -36.02 7.31
C ALA A 133 -3.52 -37.22 6.39
N ASN A 134 -2.71 -37.03 5.33
CA ASN A 134 -2.45 -38.05 4.31
C ASN A 134 -0.94 -38.32 4.18
N PRO A 135 -0.39 -39.31 4.94
CA PRO A 135 1.04 -39.62 4.93
C PRO A 135 1.61 -40.05 3.58
N ASP A 136 0.81 -40.68 2.75
CA ASP A 136 1.16 -41.10 1.38
C ASP A 136 1.36 -39.90 0.46
N VAL A 137 0.46 -38.90 0.51
CA VAL A 137 0.59 -37.65 -0.23
C VAL A 137 1.82 -36.88 0.25
N LEU A 138 2.03 -36.81 1.59
CA LEU A 138 3.20 -36.16 2.15
C LEU A 138 4.49 -36.84 1.67
N ALA A 139 4.56 -38.18 1.71
CA ALA A 139 5.73 -38.94 1.27
C ALA A 139 6.03 -38.70 -0.21
N HIS A 140 4.99 -38.64 -1.07
CA HIS A 140 5.15 -38.33 -2.48
C HIS A 140 5.86 -36.99 -2.70
N TYR A 141 5.38 -35.90 -2.03
CA TYR A 141 6.02 -34.59 -2.18
C TYR A 141 7.40 -34.50 -1.53
N GLN A 142 7.64 -35.21 -0.43
CA GLN A 142 8.97 -35.30 0.18
C GLN A 142 9.98 -35.99 -0.72
N GLU A 143 9.56 -36.98 -1.52
CA GLU A 143 10.43 -37.62 -2.50
C GLU A 143 10.65 -36.75 -3.75
N HIS A 144 9.62 -36.05 -4.17
CA HIS A 144 9.68 -35.19 -5.36
C HIS A 144 10.47 -33.90 -5.11
N LEU A 145 10.24 -33.26 -3.96
CA LEU A 145 10.88 -32.01 -3.56
C LEU A 145 12.06 -32.27 -2.61
N ARG A 146 13.08 -32.97 -3.10
CA ARG A 146 14.24 -33.39 -2.30
C ARG A 146 15.11 -32.25 -1.79
N TYR A 147 15.13 -31.12 -2.50
CA TYR A 147 15.87 -29.91 -2.15
C TYR A 147 14.90 -28.74 -2.16
N VAL A 148 14.84 -28.02 -1.08
CA VAL A 148 13.97 -26.85 -0.93
C VAL A 148 14.82 -25.63 -0.64
N MET A 149 14.63 -24.57 -1.40
CA MET A 149 15.30 -23.28 -1.21
C MET A 149 14.25 -22.22 -0.95
N VAL A 150 14.46 -21.43 0.09
CA VAL A 150 13.56 -20.33 0.49
C VAL A 150 14.36 -19.04 0.55
N ASP A 151 13.89 -18.04 -0.17
CA ASP A 151 14.42 -16.68 -0.11
C ASP A 151 13.54 -15.82 0.79
N GLU A 152 14.09 -14.72 1.32
CA GLU A 152 13.39 -13.78 2.23
C GLU A 152 12.74 -14.52 3.43
N TYR A 153 13.45 -15.46 4.04
CA TYR A 153 12.91 -16.33 5.10
C TYR A 153 12.37 -15.56 6.31
N GLN A 154 12.83 -14.34 6.56
CA GLN A 154 12.33 -13.47 7.64
C GLN A 154 10.90 -12.96 7.43
N ASP A 155 10.37 -13.08 6.20
CA ASP A 155 9.02 -12.58 5.85
C ASP A 155 7.95 -13.68 5.85
N ILE A 156 8.31 -14.93 6.19
CA ILE A 156 7.33 -16.02 6.24
C ILE A 156 6.43 -15.93 7.47
N ASN A 157 5.15 -16.25 7.29
CA ASN A 157 4.20 -16.38 8.38
C ASN A 157 4.15 -17.81 8.95
N THR A 158 3.38 -18.01 10.02
CA THR A 158 3.32 -19.31 10.72
C THR A 158 2.86 -20.45 9.82
N ILE A 159 1.84 -20.26 8.97
CA ILE A 159 1.34 -21.33 8.09
C ILE A 159 2.36 -21.72 7.02
N GLN A 160 3.11 -20.76 6.47
CA GLN A 160 4.20 -21.02 5.52
C GLN A 160 5.32 -21.80 6.17
N TYR A 161 5.67 -21.45 7.41
CA TYR A 161 6.64 -22.18 8.21
C TYR A 161 6.19 -23.62 8.48
N LEU A 162 4.93 -23.85 8.89
CA LEU A 162 4.38 -25.18 9.13
C LEU A 162 4.38 -26.04 7.85
N TRP A 163 3.93 -25.46 6.74
CA TRP A 163 3.93 -26.12 5.44
C TRP A 163 5.34 -26.53 5.01
N LEU A 164 6.31 -25.63 5.15
CA LEU A 164 7.71 -25.91 4.85
C LEU A 164 8.27 -27.04 5.70
N ARG A 165 8.01 -27.02 7.01
CA ARG A 165 8.45 -28.07 7.93
C ARG A 165 7.92 -29.46 7.56
N LEU A 166 6.68 -29.57 7.12
CA LEU A 166 6.11 -30.83 6.62
C LEU A 166 6.89 -31.34 5.41
N LEU A 167 7.12 -30.50 4.42
CA LEU A 167 7.80 -30.88 3.19
C LEU A 167 9.24 -31.35 3.40
N VAL A 168 9.99 -30.68 4.28
CA VAL A 168 11.42 -30.97 4.48
C VAL A 168 11.72 -32.01 5.55
N ARG A 169 10.72 -32.48 6.28
CA ARG A 169 10.89 -33.35 7.47
C ARG A 169 11.71 -34.61 7.20
N ARG A 170 11.58 -35.22 6.02
CA ARG A 170 12.24 -36.49 5.67
C ARG A 170 13.71 -36.30 5.30
N HIS A 171 14.02 -35.31 4.46
CA HIS A 171 15.34 -35.14 3.88
C HIS A 171 16.19 -34.08 4.54
N LYS A 172 15.54 -33.13 5.23
CA LYS A 172 16.17 -31.96 5.87
C LYS A 172 17.05 -31.11 4.90
N ASN A 173 16.88 -31.31 3.58
CA ASN A 173 17.62 -30.56 2.56
C ASN A 173 16.95 -29.20 2.33
N LEU A 174 17.12 -28.31 3.28
CA LEU A 174 16.55 -26.98 3.30
C LEU A 174 17.68 -25.94 3.27
N CYS A 175 17.60 -25.01 2.32
CA CYS A 175 18.45 -23.83 2.29
C CYS A 175 17.56 -22.59 2.41
N CYS A 176 17.68 -21.88 3.53
CA CYS A 176 16.99 -20.61 3.75
C CYS A 176 17.97 -19.45 3.62
N VAL A 177 17.57 -18.44 2.87
CA VAL A 177 18.28 -17.16 2.78
C VAL A 177 17.38 -16.08 3.37
N GLY A 178 17.94 -15.23 4.20
CA GLY A 178 17.15 -14.18 4.83
C GLY A 178 18.01 -13.21 5.63
N ASP A 179 17.41 -12.10 6.00
CA ASP A 179 18.00 -11.03 6.78
C ASP A 179 16.97 -10.54 7.81
N ASP A 180 17.14 -10.90 9.07
CA ASP A 180 16.25 -10.48 10.16
C ASP A 180 16.14 -8.97 10.32
N ASP A 181 17.20 -8.22 9.94
CA ASP A 181 17.21 -6.75 9.94
C ASP A 181 16.34 -6.16 8.81
N GLN A 182 15.86 -6.99 7.85
CA GLN A 182 14.94 -6.60 6.78
C GLN A 182 13.51 -7.16 6.96
N SER A 183 13.16 -7.66 8.14
CA SER A 183 11.79 -8.09 8.45
C SER A 183 10.90 -6.87 8.71
N ILE A 184 10.09 -6.49 7.72
CA ILE A 184 9.25 -5.28 7.70
C ILE A 184 7.78 -5.57 7.33
N TYR A 185 7.35 -6.83 7.41
CA TYR A 185 5.99 -7.26 7.04
C TYR A 185 5.23 -7.92 8.20
N ASN A 186 5.54 -7.58 9.47
CA ASN A 186 4.79 -8.11 10.63
C ASN A 186 3.30 -7.76 10.56
N TRP A 187 2.96 -6.60 10.00
CA TRP A 187 1.58 -6.18 9.75
C TRP A 187 0.84 -7.07 8.72
N ARG A 188 1.57 -7.89 7.95
CA ARG A 188 1.05 -8.95 7.05
C ARG A 188 1.20 -10.35 7.64
N GLY A 189 1.36 -10.47 8.94
CA GLY A 189 1.50 -11.77 9.61
C GLY A 189 2.89 -12.41 9.51
N ALA A 190 3.90 -11.75 8.92
CA ALA A 190 5.27 -12.24 8.97
C ALA A 190 5.75 -12.33 10.42
N GLU A 191 6.52 -13.37 10.73
CA GLU A 191 6.97 -13.64 12.09
C GLU A 191 8.50 -13.75 12.12
N VAL A 192 9.16 -12.65 12.50
CA VAL A 192 10.63 -12.60 12.59
C VAL A 192 11.18 -13.70 13.53
N GLY A 193 10.39 -14.16 14.48
CA GLY A 193 10.71 -15.28 15.34
C GLY A 193 11.10 -16.54 14.57
N ASN A 194 10.59 -16.75 13.36
CA ASN A 194 10.91 -17.93 12.54
C ASN A 194 12.39 -17.98 12.15
N ILE A 195 12.99 -16.84 11.74
CA ILE A 195 14.42 -16.81 11.41
C ILE A 195 15.29 -16.80 12.66
N LEU A 196 14.85 -16.13 13.73
CA LEU A 196 15.62 -16.07 14.99
C LEU A 196 15.79 -17.44 15.67
N ARG A 197 14.76 -18.31 15.61
CA ARG A 197 14.78 -19.67 16.17
C ARG A 197 15.19 -20.76 15.18
N PHE A 198 15.66 -20.39 13.98
CA PHE A 198 15.99 -21.37 12.93
C PHE A 198 16.98 -22.45 13.39
N SER A 199 18.01 -22.07 14.15
CA SER A 199 19.00 -23.01 14.66
C SER A 199 18.42 -23.95 15.75
N ASP A 200 17.40 -23.51 16.48
CA ASP A 200 16.71 -24.35 17.47
C ASP A 200 15.80 -25.37 16.77
N ASP A 201 15.12 -24.93 15.71
CA ASP A 201 14.24 -25.78 14.90
C ASP A 201 15.01 -26.79 14.03
N PHE A 202 16.23 -26.43 13.60
CA PHE A 202 17.13 -27.23 12.77
C PHE A 202 18.54 -27.30 13.39
N PRO A 203 18.75 -28.07 14.46
CA PRO A 203 20.03 -28.08 15.19
C PRO A 203 21.25 -28.49 14.35
N ASP A 204 21.02 -29.30 13.29
CA ASP A 204 22.09 -29.75 12.39
C ASP A 204 22.39 -28.74 11.26
N ALA A 205 21.69 -27.60 11.21
CA ALA A 205 21.83 -26.64 10.14
C ALA A 205 23.16 -25.88 10.23
N LYS A 206 23.84 -25.74 9.09
CA LYS A 206 25.02 -24.89 8.97
C LYS A 206 24.60 -23.44 8.72
N VAL A 207 24.82 -22.58 9.68
CA VAL A 207 24.57 -21.13 9.52
C VAL A 207 25.80 -20.45 8.91
N ILE A 208 25.61 -19.80 7.77
CA ILE A 208 26.64 -19.04 7.06
C ILE A 208 26.21 -17.57 7.07
N ARG A 209 27.05 -16.68 7.62
CA ARG A 209 26.81 -15.24 7.63
C ARG A 209 27.50 -14.60 6.42
N LEU A 210 26.72 -13.93 5.57
CA LEU A 210 27.23 -13.14 4.46
C LEU A 210 27.41 -11.69 4.94
N GLU A 211 28.59 -11.37 5.46
CA GLU A 211 28.85 -10.08 6.08
C GLU A 211 29.50 -9.05 5.12
N CYS A 212 29.95 -9.50 3.94
CA CYS A 212 30.46 -8.61 2.92
C CYS A 212 29.31 -7.98 2.11
N ASN A 213 29.17 -6.67 2.21
CA ASN A 213 28.21 -5.89 1.43
C ASN A 213 28.88 -5.37 0.15
N TYR A 214 28.28 -5.66 -1.00
CA TYR A 214 28.77 -5.22 -2.32
C TYR A 214 27.98 -4.05 -2.90
N ARG A 215 26.89 -3.62 -2.24
CA ARG A 215 25.97 -2.61 -2.73
C ARG A 215 26.42 -1.21 -2.37
N SER A 216 26.53 -0.92 -1.08
CA SER A 216 26.65 0.43 -0.54
C SER A 216 28.10 0.83 -0.23
N THR A 217 28.39 2.12 -0.24
CA THR A 217 29.64 2.68 0.28
C THR A 217 29.76 2.49 1.80
N SER A 218 30.97 2.59 2.35
CA SER A 218 31.17 2.32 3.78
C SER A 218 30.49 3.35 4.69
N ASN A 219 30.34 4.61 4.26
CA ASN A 219 29.62 5.64 5.03
C ASN A 219 28.11 5.30 5.15
N ILE A 220 27.49 4.84 4.05
CA ILE A 220 26.08 4.42 4.04
C ILE A 220 25.91 3.20 4.94
N LEU A 221 26.81 2.22 4.82
CA LEU A 221 26.75 0.99 5.60
C LEU A 221 26.92 1.25 7.10
N ALA A 222 27.81 2.15 7.49
CA ALA A 222 28.00 2.56 8.87
C ALA A 222 26.73 3.24 9.44
N ALA A 223 26.09 4.09 8.66
CA ALA A 223 24.83 4.73 9.05
C ALA A 223 23.70 3.70 9.26
N ALA A 224 23.57 2.72 8.35
CA ALA A 224 22.58 1.65 8.46
C ALA A 224 22.85 0.77 9.70
N SER A 225 24.09 0.36 9.91
CA SER A 225 24.51 -0.47 11.06
C SER A 225 24.24 0.22 12.38
N ALA A 226 24.57 1.51 12.50
CA ALA A 226 24.38 2.26 13.74
C ALA A 226 22.90 2.36 14.17
N ILE A 227 21.97 2.51 13.20
CA ILE A 227 20.54 2.51 13.50
C ILE A 227 20.08 1.13 13.95
N ILE A 228 20.39 0.08 13.18
CA ILE A 228 19.85 -1.25 13.45
C ILE A 228 20.45 -1.88 14.72
N ASP A 229 21.62 -1.48 15.13
CA ASP A 229 22.29 -1.96 16.37
C ASP A 229 21.50 -1.58 17.65
N ASN A 230 20.58 -0.63 17.58
CA ASN A 230 19.68 -0.30 18.69
C ASN A 230 18.53 -1.31 18.87
N ASN A 231 18.31 -2.24 17.93
CA ASN A 231 17.35 -3.32 18.08
C ASN A 231 17.96 -4.44 18.95
N LYS A 232 17.13 -4.98 19.84
CA LYS A 232 17.55 -6.04 20.78
C LYS A 232 17.32 -7.44 20.19
N SER A 233 16.20 -7.62 19.48
CA SER A 233 15.77 -8.91 18.93
C SER A 233 16.34 -9.09 17.53
N ARG A 234 17.65 -9.47 17.44
CA ARG A 234 18.33 -9.67 16.14
C ARG A 234 19.48 -10.68 16.21
N LEU A 235 19.77 -11.28 15.07
CA LEU A 235 20.98 -12.10 14.87
C LEU A 235 22.15 -11.16 14.55
N LYS A 236 22.98 -10.91 15.56
CA LYS A 236 24.11 -9.98 15.42
C LYS A 236 25.02 -10.37 14.26
N LYS A 237 25.30 -9.41 13.37
CA LYS A 237 26.25 -9.50 12.26
C LYS A 237 27.00 -8.18 12.14
N THR A 238 28.21 -8.24 11.63
CA THR A 238 29.04 -7.04 11.38
C THR A 238 29.23 -6.90 9.88
N LEU A 239 28.45 -6.02 9.27
CA LEU A 239 28.58 -5.77 7.84
C LEU A 239 29.83 -4.94 7.53
N TRP A 240 30.55 -5.35 6.50
CA TRP A 240 31.71 -4.63 5.97
C TRP A 240 31.65 -4.59 4.45
N THR A 241 32.41 -3.72 3.81
CA THR A 241 32.44 -3.58 2.35
C THR A 241 33.84 -3.30 1.84
N HIS A 242 34.11 -3.76 0.63
CA HIS A 242 35.31 -3.39 -0.15
C HIS A 242 35.12 -2.08 -0.91
N ASN A 243 33.89 -1.55 -0.98
CA ASN A 243 33.62 -0.30 -1.66
C ASN A 243 34.31 0.85 -0.95
N GLN A 244 34.65 1.89 -1.72
CA GLN A 244 35.26 3.13 -1.17
C GLN A 244 34.32 3.75 -0.13
N ALA A 245 34.87 4.65 0.68
CA ALA A 245 34.11 5.37 1.70
C ALA A 245 32.92 6.12 1.11
N GLY A 246 33.06 6.63 -0.09
CA GLY A 246 32.05 7.45 -0.76
C GLY A 246 31.85 8.79 -0.05
N GLN A 247 30.80 9.50 -0.43
CA GLN A 247 30.38 10.71 0.27
C GLN A 247 29.73 10.35 1.61
N LYS A 248 29.86 11.26 2.61
CA LYS A 248 29.10 11.13 3.86
C LYS A 248 27.61 11.23 3.59
N VAL A 249 26.80 10.59 4.43
CA VAL A 249 25.34 10.72 4.37
C VAL A 249 24.95 12.18 4.58
N GLY A 250 24.25 12.76 3.63
CA GLY A 250 23.78 14.14 3.69
C GLY A 250 22.58 14.28 4.60
N LEU A 251 22.68 15.10 5.65
CA LEU A 251 21.56 15.47 6.51
C LEU A 251 21.10 16.88 6.18
N MET A 252 19.82 17.02 5.82
CA MET A 252 19.21 18.28 5.45
C MET A 252 18.03 18.59 6.39
N LYS A 253 17.95 19.83 6.89
CA LYS A 253 16.88 20.30 7.78
C LYS A 253 16.20 21.50 7.16
N PHE A 254 14.87 21.42 7.06
CA PHE A 254 14.05 22.42 6.41
C PHE A 254 13.03 23.02 7.39
N PHE A 255 12.54 24.22 7.08
CA PHE A 255 11.47 24.84 7.84
C PHE A 255 10.16 24.06 7.65
N ASP A 256 9.80 23.73 6.41
CA ASP A 256 8.60 22.97 6.13
C ASP A 256 8.79 21.91 5.03
N GLY A 257 7.77 21.05 4.87
CA GLY A 257 7.80 19.95 3.91
C GLY A 257 7.76 20.39 2.44
N ARG A 258 7.27 21.59 2.14
CA ARG A 258 7.29 22.13 0.75
C ARG A 258 8.70 22.56 0.36
N LEU A 259 9.41 23.25 1.25
CA LEU A 259 10.82 23.61 1.05
C LEU A 259 11.71 22.38 0.94
N GLU A 260 11.43 21.33 1.73
CA GLU A 260 12.12 20.04 1.61
C GLU A 260 11.93 19.44 0.21
N ALA A 261 10.70 19.34 -0.27
CA ALA A 261 10.41 18.76 -1.59
C ALA A 261 10.94 19.64 -2.74
N GLN A 262 10.85 20.95 -2.61
CA GLN A 262 11.42 21.89 -3.57
C GLN A 262 12.94 21.70 -3.71
N TYR A 263 13.65 21.74 -2.60
CA TYR A 263 15.12 21.61 -2.60
C TYR A 263 15.57 20.27 -3.18
N ILE A 264 14.92 19.17 -2.78
CA ILE A 264 15.22 17.83 -3.32
C ILE A 264 14.97 17.79 -4.83
N SER A 265 13.86 18.39 -5.31
CA SER A 265 13.55 18.45 -6.74
C SER A 265 14.58 19.27 -7.52
N GLU A 266 14.98 20.43 -6.99
CA GLU A 266 16.04 21.26 -7.57
C GLU A 266 17.38 20.53 -7.62
N HIS A 267 17.72 19.81 -6.54
CA HIS A 267 18.95 19.01 -6.47
C HIS A 267 18.95 17.91 -7.52
N ILE A 268 17.86 17.16 -7.67
CA ILE A 268 17.69 16.13 -8.70
C ILE A 268 17.81 16.75 -10.12
N LYS A 269 17.19 17.90 -10.35
CA LYS A 269 17.21 18.57 -11.65
C LYS A 269 18.58 19.10 -12.03
N SER A 270 19.33 19.61 -11.05
CA SER A 270 20.66 20.20 -11.24
C SER A 270 21.81 19.18 -11.18
N SER A 271 21.55 17.96 -10.72
CA SER A 271 22.55 16.90 -10.69
C SER A 271 22.83 16.38 -12.10
N TYR A 272 24.10 16.42 -12.52
CA TYR A 272 24.56 15.83 -13.78
C TYR A 272 25.22 14.46 -13.55
N ASP A 273 25.45 14.07 -12.31
CA ASP A 273 26.15 12.83 -11.97
C ASP A 273 25.27 11.59 -12.05
N TYR A 274 23.95 11.77 -11.91
CA TYR A 274 22.98 10.68 -11.90
C TYR A 274 21.83 10.92 -12.88
N LYS A 275 21.43 9.88 -13.58
CA LYS A 275 20.21 9.89 -14.39
C LYS A 275 18.97 9.87 -13.49
N PHE A 276 17.83 10.29 -14.01
CA PHE A 276 16.57 10.19 -13.26
C PHE A 276 16.27 8.74 -12.89
N SER A 277 16.53 7.77 -13.77
CA SER A 277 16.35 6.34 -13.51
C SER A 277 17.28 5.75 -12.43
N GLU A 278 18.32 6.47 -12.06
CA GLU A 278 19.26 6.08 -11.01
C GLU A 278 18.93 6.72 -9.65
N THR A 279 17.84 7.52 -9.62
CA THR A 279 17.43 8.31 -8.46
C THR A 279 16.12 7.80 -7.87
N ALA A 280 16.06 7.67 -6.56
CA ALA A 280 14.85 7.31 -5.83
C ALA A 280 14.54 8.28 -4.68
N VAL A 281 13.25 8.61 -4.51
CA VAL A 281 12.71 9.29 -3.33
C VAL A 281 11.85 8.27 -2.57
N LEU A 282 12.30 7.87 -1.38
CA LEU A 282 11.68 6.83 -0.58
C LEU A 282 10.99 7.46 0.63
N VAL A 283 9.67 7.40 0.65
CA VAL A 283 8.83 8.00 1.70
C VAL A 283 8.32 6.95 2.69
N ARG A 284 8.04 7.36 3.93
CA ARG A 284 7.44 6.44 4.91
C ARG A 284 5.97 6.15 4.61
N ALA A 285 5.23 7.13 4.17
CA ALA A 285 3.80 7.02 3.89
C ALA A 285 3.43 7.68 2.57
N SER A 286 2.44 7.13 1.89
CA SER A 286 2.05 7.57 0.54
C SER A 286 1.48 9.00 0.48
N PHE A 287 1.01 9.58 1.59
CA PHE A 287 0.58 10.98 1.59
C PHE A 287 1.73 11.96 1.28
N GLN A 288 2.98 11.57 1.63
CA GLN A 288 4.16 12.39 1.38
C GLN A 288 4.51 12.53 -0.11
N THR A 289 4.01 11.64 -1.00
CA THR A 289 4.38 11.67 -2.43
C THR A 289 3.85 12.91 -3.13
N ARG A 290 2.67 13.43 -2.73
CA ARG A 290 1.99 14.54 -3.41
C ARG A 290 2.86 15.78 -3.58
N VAL A 291 3.54 16.19 -2.54
CA VAL A 291 4.36 17.40 -2.59
C VAL A 291 5.55 17.23 -3.56
N PHE A 292 6.12 16.03 -3.67
CA PHE A 292 7.15 15.71 -4.67
C PHE A 292 6.58 15.70 -6.07
N GLU A 293 5.39 15.10 -6.29
CA GLU A 293 4.70 15.10 -7.58
C GLU A 293 4.48 16.54 -8.08
N GLU A 294 4.03 17.45 -7.21
CA GLU A 294 3.84 18.86 -7.52
C GLU A 294 5.13 19.53 -8.02
N PHE A 295 6.24 19.35 -7.31
CA PHE A 295 7.51 19.98 -7.69
C PHE A 295 8.15 19.30 -8.90
N PHE A 296 8.02 17.97 -9.04
CA PHE A 296 8.54 17.27 -10.22
C PHE A 296 7.85 17.74 -11.49
N VAL A 297 6.54 17.92 -11.47
CA VAL A 297 5.80 18.52 -12.59
C VAL A 297 6.27 19.95 -12.86
N ARG A 298 6.39 20.79 -11.82
CA ARG A 298 6.85 22.18 -11.94
C ARG A 298 8.24 22.29 -12.57
N TYR A 299 9.16 21.39 -12.24
CA TYR A 299 10.52 21.38 -12.77
C TYR A 299 10.71 20.52 -14.03
N GLY A 300 9.64 19.91 -14.54
CA GLY A 300 9.70 19.01 -15.70
C GLY A 300 10.58 17.79 -15.46
N ILE A 301 10.52 17.20 -14.26
CA ILE A 301 11.22 15.98 -13.88
C ILE A 301 10.28 14.80 -14.13
N PRO A 302 10.63 13.87 -15.04
CA PRO A 302 9.86 12.65 -15.22
C PRO A 302 9.95 11.77 -13.96
N TYR A 303 8.81 11.26 -13.49
CA TYR A 303 8.76 10.43 -12.29
C TYR A 303 7.73 9.30 -12.40
N LYS A 304 7.91 8.24 -11.60
CA LYS A 304 6.99 7.12 -11.50
C LYS A 304 6.72 6.74 -10.05
N ILE A 305 5.42 6.64 -9.68
CA ILE A 305 5.02 6.12 -8.37
C ILE A 305 4.99 4.59 -8.44
N ILE A 306 5.83 3.93 -7.63
CA ILE A 306 5.92 2.47 -7.59
C ILE A 306 5.16 1.92 -6.37
N GLY A 307 4.31 0.92 -6.62
CA GLY A 307 3.51 0.27 -5.57
C GLY A 307 2.32 1.09 -5.07
N GLY A 308 1.96 2.15 -5.79
CA GLY A 308 0.81 3.00 -5.49
C GLY A 308 0.25 3.66 -6.74
N THR A 309 -0.92 4.26 -6.62
CA THR A 309 -1.47 5.15 -7.65
C THR A 309 -0.97 6.57 -7.41
N LYS A 310 -0.68 7.30 -8.50
CA LYS A 310 -0.37 8.73 -8.42
C LYS A 310 -1.49 9.45 -7.66
N PHE A 311 -1.16 10.52 -6.97
CA PHE A 311 -2.12 11.20 -6.11
C PHE A 311 -3.40 11.59 -6.85
N TYR A 312 -3.25 12.19 -8.03
CA TYR A 312 -4.41 12.64 -8.84
C TYR A 312 -5.16 11.49 -9.54
N ASP A 313 -4.61 10.27 -9.58
CA ASP A 313 -5.26 9.09 -10.15
C ASP A 313 -6.10 8.31 -9.14
N ARG A 314 -5.97 8.63 -7.85
CA ARG A 314 -6.79 8.00 -6.81
C ARG A 314 -8.26 8.26 -7.07
N VAL A 315 -9.09 7.24 -6.86
CA VAL A 315 -10.52 7.26 -7.23
C VAL A 315 -11.24 8.44 -6.57
N GLU A 316 -11.04 8.66 -5.27
CA GLU A 316 -11.66 9.74 -4.50
C GLU A 316 -11.23 11.12 -4.98
N ILE A 317 -9.98 11.27 -5.42
CA ILE A 317 -9.44 12.51 -5.97
C ILE A 317 -10.03 12.77 -7.35
N ARG A 318 -10.00 11.76 -8.22
CA ARG A 318 -10.58 11.86 -9.58
C ARG A 318 -12.07 12.15 -9.57
N ASP A 319 -12.80 11.64 -8.58
CA ASP A 319 -14.23 11.89 -8.45
C ASP A 319 -14.49 13.34 -8.01
N LEU A 320 -13.81 13.85 -6.98
CA LEU A 320 -13.96 15.25 -6.54
C LEU A 320 -13.46 16.27 -7.59
N VAL A 321 -12.39 15.96 -8.30
CA VAL A 321 -11.92 16.77 -9.45
C VAL A 321 -12.97 16.76 -10.57
N ALA A 322 -13.65 15.65 -10.82
CA ALA A 322 -14.73 15.61 -11.81
C ALA A 322 -15.93 16.48 -11.39
N TYR A 323 -16.30 16.49 -10.10
CA TYR A 323 -17.30 17.45 -9.60
C TYR A 323 -16.87 18.89 -9.86
N LEU A 324 -15.62 19.23 -9.51
CA LEU A 324 -15.08 20.57 -9.69
C LEU A 324 -15.06 20.99 -11.18
N LYS A 325 -14.72 20.04 -12.08
CA LYS A 325 -14.79 20.27 -13.54
C LYS A 325 -16.20 20.62 -14.03
N VAL A 326 -17.25 19.98 -13.48
CA VAL A 326 -18.66 20.30 -13.82
C VAL A 326 -19.09 21.64 -13.24
N VAL A 327 -18.60 22.01 -12.06
CA VAL A 327 -18.85 23.34 -11.47
C VAL A 327 -18.26 24.43 -12.35
N VAL A 328 -17.01 24.26 -12.79
CA VAL A 328 -16.32 25.25 -13.67
C VAL A 328 -16.89 25.25 -15.09
N ASN A 329 -17.18 24.09 -15.64
CA ASN A 329 -17.74 23.95 -16.97
C ASN A 329 -18.95 22.98 -16.97
N PRO A 330 -20.19 23.52 -16.97
CA PRO A 330 -21.42 22.71 -16.97
C PRO A 330 -21.56 21.80 -18.19
N ASN A 331 -20.87 22.14 -19.30
CA ASN A 331 -20.92 21.39 -20.55
C ASN A 331 -19.90 20.21 -20.57
N ASN A 332 -19.23 19.93 -19.45
CA ASN A 332 -18.33 18.79 -19.36
C ASN A 332 -19.09 17.50 -19.09
N ASP A 333 -19.66 16.92 -20.14
CA ASP A 333 -20.46 15.72 -20.10
C ASP A 333 -19.70 14.52 -19.56
N ILE A 334 -18.40 14.39 -19.89
CA ILE A 334 -17.55 13.28 -19.42
C ILE A 334 -17.42 13.32 -17.89
N ALA A 335 -17.18 14.50 -17.32
CA ALA A 335 -17.09 14.68 -15.89
C ALA A 335 -18.44 14.45 -15.21
N PHE A 336 -19.54 14.96 -15.81
CA PHE A 336 -20.88 14.79 -15.28
C PHE A 336 -21.31 13.32 -15.24
N GLU A 337 -21.11 12.56 -16.33
CA GLU A 337 -21.39 11.12 -16.36
C GLU A 337 -20.66 10.33 -15.27
N LYS A 338 -19.42 10.73 -14.99
CA LYS A 338 -18.58 10.08 -13.98
C LYS A 338 -19.14 10.23 -12.58
N ILE A 339 -19.76 11.38 -12.25
CA ILE A 339 -20.16 11.72 -10.87
C ILE A 339 -21.67 11.68 -10.60
N ILE A 340 -22.52 11.63 -11.61
CA ILE A 340 -23.99 11.71 -11.47
C ILE A 340 -24.55 10.69 -10.46
N ASN A 341 -23.94 9.53 -10.34
CA ASN A 341 -24.32 8.47 -9.38
C ASN A 341 -23.22 8.16 -8.35
N LYS A 342 -22.36 9.10 -8.04
CA LYS A 342 -21.32 8.98 -7.02
C LYS A 342 -21.39 10.16 -6.06
N PRO A 343 -21.72 9.90 -4.77
CA PRO A 343 -22.12 8.61 -4.19
C PRO A 343 -23.42 8.08 -4.80
N LYS A 344 -23.79 6.83 -4.53
CA LYS A 344 -24.98 6.19 -5.12
C LYS A 344 -26.24 7.00 -4.84
N ARG A 345 -26.92 7.48 -5.92
CA ARG A 345 -28.14 8.31 -5.88
C ARG A 345 -29.32 7.66 -6.59
N LYS A 346 -29.22 6.40 -7.01
CA LYS A 346 -30.22 5.71 -7.84
C LYS A 346 -30.36 6.32 -9.28
N LEU A 347 -29.42 7.14 -9.70
CA LEU A 347 -29.31 7.65 -11.08
C LEU A 347 -28.38 6.72 -11.88
N GLY A 348 -28.90 5.53 -12.22
CA GLY A 348 -28.13 4.48 -12.88
C GLY A 348 -27.97 4.66 -14.39
N THR A 349 -27.36 3.66 -15.03
CA THR A 349 -27.04 3.64 -16.47
C THR A 349 -28.25 3.94 -17.35
N SER A 350 -29.46 3.51 -16.98
CA SER A 350 -30.69 3.78 -17.73
C SER A 350 -30.99 5.29 -17.79
N THR A 351 -30.86 6.00 -16.67
CA THR A 351 -31.06 7.46 -16.61
C THR A 351 -30.00 8.20 -17.45
N VAL A 352 -28.73 7.81 -17.31
CA VAL A 352 -27.62 8.39 -18.09
C VAL A 352 -27.85 8.19 -19.59
N ASN A 353 -28.29 7.02 -20.02
CA ASN A 353 -28.57 6.75 -21.43
C ASN A 353 -29.74 7.60 -21.97
N LYS A 354 -30.77 7.86 -21.16
CA LYS A 354 -31.87 8.78 -21.54
C LYS A 354 -31.38 10.21 -21.71
N LEU A 355 -30.59 10.72 -20.75
CA LEU A 355 -29.98 12.05 -20.83
C LEU A 355 -29.10 12.19 -22.07
N ARG A 356 -28.28 11.17 -22.35
CA ARG A 356 -27.38 11.12 -23.52
C ARG A 356 -28.18 11.13 -24.84
N ALA A 357 -29.26 10.36 -24.93
CA ALA A 357 -30.12 10.34 -26.12
C ALA A 357 -30.82 11.68 -26.34
N TYR A 358 -31.34 12.30 -25.27
CA TYR A 358 -31.99 13.62 -25.34
C TYR A 358 -30.98 14.72 -25.70
N GLY A 359 -29.82 14.75 -25.03
CA GLY A 359 -28.76 15.73 -25.30
C GLY A 359 -28.28 15.68 -26.75
N ARG A 360 -28.05 14.46 -27.29
CA ARG A 360 -27.67 14.29 -28.71
C ARG A 360 -28.74 14.77 -29.65
N LYS A 361 -30.03 14.48 -29.38
CA LYS A 361 -31.15 14.88 -30.21
C LYS A 361 -31.31 16.41 -30.31
N HIS A 362 -31.01 17.11 -29.22
CA HIS A 362 -31.20 18.56 -29.10
C HIS A 362 -29.89 19.34 -29.18
N SER A 363 -28.74 18.67 -29.34
CA SER A 363 -27.39 19.28 -29.38
C SER A 363 -27.09 20.15 -28.16
N ILE A 364 -27.45 19.63 -26.96
CA ILE A 364 -27.24 20.28 -25.67
C ILE A 364 -26.45 19.36 -24.71
N SER A 365 -25.86 19.94 -23.67
CA SER A 365 -25.12 19.23 -22.67
C SER A 365 -26.03 18.32 -21.80
N LEU A 366 -25.43 17.35 -21.08
CA LEU A 366 -26.19 16.46 -20.20
C LEU A 366 -26.84 17.19 -19.02
N THR A 367 -26.23 18.26 -18.53
CA THR A 367 -26.81 19.11 -17.49
C THR A 367 -28.03 19.85 -18.02
N GLU A 368 -27.94 20.45 -19.20
CA GLU A 368 -29.08 21.12 -19.89
C GLU A 368 -30.17 20.12 -20.28
N ALA A 369 -29.79 18.91 -20.73
CA ALA A 369 -30.72 17.83 -21.01
C ALA A 369 -31.47 17.42 -19.74
N GLY A 370 -30.78 17.38 -18.58
CA GLY A 370 -31.38 17.14 -17.29
C GLY A 370 -32.48 18.15 -16.94
N HIS A 371 -32.16 19.43 -17.01
CA HIS A 371 -33.13 20.51 -16.78
C HIS A 371 -34.34 20.43 -17.73
N SER A 372 -34.09 20.22 -19.04
CA SER A 372 -35.15 20.12 -20.04
C SER A 372 -36.05 18.92 -19.83
N MET A 373 -35.47 17.72 -19.57
CA MET A 373 -36.25 16.49 -19.34
C MET A 373 -37.08 16.55 -18.07
N ILE A 374 -36.60 17.23 -17.01
CA ILE A 374 -37.37 17.48 -15.78
C ILE A 374 -38.57 18.39 -16.12
N LYS A 375 -38.32 19.50 -16.81
CA LYS A 375 -39.35 20.45 -17.20
C LYS A 375 -40.43 19.81 -18.09
N ASP A 376 -40.02 18.95 -19.01
CA ASP A 376 -40.91 18.28 -19.97
C ASP A 376 -41.60 17.02 -19.40
N GLY A 377 -41.33 16.66 -18.13
CA GLY A 377 -41.92 15.50 -17.45
C GLY A 377 -41.53 14.14 -18.04
N LEU A 378 -40.35 14.04 -18.65
CA LEU A 378 -39.86 12.83 -19.35
C LEU A 378 -39.20 11.79 -18.42
N LEU A 379 -39.06 12.12 -17.13
CA LEU A 379 -38.50 11.25 -16.11
C LEU A 379 -39.56 10.88 -15.06
N SER A 380 -39.38 9.77 -14.35
CA SER A 380 -40.26 9.47 -13.21
C SER A 380 -40.03 10.50 -12.08
N ASP A 381 -41.07 10.76 -11.28
CA ASP A 381 -41.07 11.76 -10.21
C ASP A 381 -39.85 11.60 -9.28
N ASN A 382 -39.55 10.37 -8.85
CA ASN A 382 -38.43 10.08 -7.99
C ASN A 382 -37.08 10.40 -8.68
N THR A 383 -36.93 10.07 -9.96
CA THR A 383 -35.71 10.36 -10.73
C THR A 383 -35.58 11.87 -10.99
N SER A 384 -36.71 12.53 -11.30
CA SER A 384 -36.77 13.98 -11.47
C SER A 384 -36.30 14.73 -10.24
N ASN A 385 -36.86 14.38 -9.07
CA ASN A 385 -36.52 15.03 -7.81
C ASN A 385 -35.02 14.87 -7.45
N ILE A 386 -34.49 13.64 -7.56
CA ILE A 386 -33.07 13.39 -7.26
C ILE A 386 -32.14 14.13 -8.25
N LEU A 387 -32.49 14.15 -9.53
CA LEU A 387 -31.69 14.86 -10.54
C LEU A 387 -31.80 16.37 -10.37
N GLN A 388 -32.98 16.88 -10.02
CA GLN A 388 -33.19 18.30 -9.75
C GLN A 388 -32.38 18.77 -8.54
N ASP A 389 -32.35 18.00 -7.45
CA ASP A 389 -31.54 18.30 -6.26
C ASP A 389 -30.05 18.35 -6.61
N LEU A 390 -29.58 17.39 -7.40
CA LEU A 390 -28.17 17.35 -7.84
C LEU A 390 -27.81 18.57 -8.72
N LEU A 391 -28.66 18.90 -9.71
CA LEU A 391 -28.42 20.05 -10.61
C LEU A 391 -28.44 21.37 -9.83
N LYS A 392 -29.37 21.50 -8.86
CA LYS A 392 -29.42 22.66 -7.96
C LYS A 392 -28.11 22.77 -7.13
N GLN A 393 -27.61 21.67 -6.57
CA GLN A 393 -26.33 21.71 -5.86
C GLN A 393 -25.19 22.24 -6.76
N PHE A 394 -25.15 21.85 -8.04
CA PHE A 394 -24.15 22.39 -8.98
C PHE A 394 -24.31 23.89 -9.19
N ASP A 395 -25.53 24.41 -9.25
CA ASP A 395 -25.80 25.83 -9.40
C ASP A 395 -25.36 26.59 -8.12
N ASP A 396 -25.69 26.05 -6.95
CA ASP A 396 -25.30 26.62 -5.65
C ASP A 396 -23.75 26.68 -5.50
N TRP A 397 -23.03 25.60 -5.85
CA TRP A 397 -21.56 25.58 -5.80
C TRP A 397 -20.92 26.53 -6.85
N ARG A 398 -21.55 26.72 -8.00
CA ARG A 398 -21.08 27.67 -9.01
C ARG A 398 -21.26 29.12 -8.53
N GLU A 399 -22.38 29.41 -7.89
CA GLU A 399 -22.59 30.70 -7.25
C GLU A 399 -21.58 30.92 -6.12
N MET A 400 -21.32 29.91 -5.31
CA MET A 400 -20.31 29.97 -4.26
C MET A 400 -18.90 30.22 -4.82
N LEU A 401 -18.53 29.61 -5.97
CA LEU A 401 -17.23 29.81 -6.60
C LEU A 401 -17.00 31.28 -7.03
N SER A 402 -18.05 32.02 -7.31
CA SER A 402 -17.95 33.46 -7.65
C SER A 402 -17.68 34.35 -6.44
N ARG A 403 -17.86 33.86 -5.20
CA ARG A 403 -17.83 34.64 -3.96
C ARG A 403 -16.82 34.13 -2.94
N ASP A 404 -16.35 32.91 -3.08
CA ASP A 404 -15.53 32.22 -2.10
C ASP A 404 -14.31 31.55 -2.74
N SER A 405 -13.38 31.09 -1.90
CA SER A 405 -12.17 30.40 -2.37
C SER A 405 -12.48 29.03 -2.96
N SER A 406 -11.68 28.62 -3.95
CA SER A 406 -11.76 27.28 -4.58
C SER A 406 -11.75 26.14 -3.56
N VAL A 407 -11.01 26.31 -2.46
CA VAL A 407 -10.94 25.31 -1.35
C VAL A 407 -12.26 25.16 -0.64
N ASN A 408 -12.94 26.29 -0.33
CA ASN A 408 -14.22 26.25 0.36
C ASN A 408 -15.31 25.62 -0.51
N VAL A 409 -15.31 25.92 -1.81
CA VAL A 409 -16.20 25.26 -2.78
C VAL A 409 -15.95 23.75 -2.83
N LEU A 410 -14.69 23.33 -2.89
CA LEU A 410 -14.35 21.89 -2.91
C LEU A 410 -14.74 21.17 -1.61
N LYS A 411 -14.60 21.86 -0.46
CA LYS A 411 -15.09 21.35 0.84
C LYS A 411 -16.60 21.19 0.84
N ALA A 412 -17.34 22.21 0.34
CA ALA A 412 -18.80 22.14 0.20
C ALA A 412 -19.20 20.96 -0.72
N ILE A 413 -18.58 20.82 -1.88
CA ILE A 413 -18.80 19.68 -2.79
C ILE A 413 -18.62 18.35 -2.04
N ALA A 414 -17.52 18.17 -1.32
CA ALA A 414 -17.21 16.92 -0.64
C ALA A 414 -18.23 16.56 0.46
N HIS A 415 -18.79 17.56 1.16
CA HIS A 415 -19.78 17.38 2.20
C HIS A 415 -21.21 17.29 1.65
N ASP A 416 -21.66 18.28 0.88
CA ASP A 416 -23.05 18.41 0.44
C ASP A 416 -23.46 17.31 -0.54
N SER A 417 -22.51 16.83 -1.37
CA SER A 417 -22.72 15.66 -2.24
C SER A 417 -22.94 14.37 -1.45
N GLY A 418 -22.61 14.32 -0.16
CA GLY A 418 -22.60 13.11 0.66
C GLY A 418 -21.39 12.20 0.40
N TYR A 419 -20.36 12.68 -0.31
CA TYR A 419 -19.19 11.87 -0.69
C TYR A 419 -18.38 11.43 0.55
N ILE A 420 -18.06 12.36 1.45
CA ILE A 420 -17.37 12.05 2.72
C ILE A 420 -18.18 11.07 3.57
N GLU A 421 -19.51 11.28 3.69
CA GLU A 421 -20.37 10.40 4.46
C GLU A 421 -20.43 8.98 3.87
N SER A 422 -20.34 8.86 2.53
CA SER A 422 -20.26 7.55 1.87
C SER A 422 -18.95 6.83 2.18
N LEU A 423 -17.82 7.56 2.26
CA LEU A 423 -16.52 6.99 2.60
C LEU A 423 -16.42 6.57 4.07
N LYS A 424 -17.03 7.32 5.00
CA LYS A 424 -17.06 6.94 6.42
C LYS A 424 -17.66 5.54 6.63
N LYS A 425 -18.58 5.11 5.76
CA LYS A 425 -19.18 3.77 5.79
C LYS A 425 -18.22 2.66 5.36
N ASP A 426 -17.06 3.01 4.75
CA ASP A 426 -16.06 2.06 4.25
C ASP A 426 -14.97 1.71 5.29
N GLY A 427 -15.10 2.16 6.54
CA GLY A 427 -14.19 1.85 7.65
C GLY A 427 -12.78 2.44 7.47
N GLU A 428 -11.73 1.70 7.85
CA GLU A 428 -10.33 2.19 7.79
C GLU A 428 -9.92 2.60 6.37
N SER A 429 -10.33 1.86 5.35
CA SER A 429 -10.09 2.21 3.95
C SER A 429 -10.74 3.55 3.60
N GLY A 430 -11.95 3.81 4.11
CA GLY A 430 -12.63 5.08 3.93
C GLY A 430 -11.94 6.23 4.66
N LEU A 431 -11.41 5.99 5.85
CA LEU A 431 -10.65 7.01 6.60
C LEU A 431 -9.38 7.42 5.85
N SER A 432 -8.63 6.46 5.31
CA SER A 432 -7.45 6.75 4.48
C SER A 432 -7.80 7.57 3.23
N ARG A 433 -8.93 7.28 2.59
CA ARG A 433 -9.43 8.06 1.44
C ARG A 433 -9.87 9.46 1.84
N ILE A 434 -10.44 9.64 3.03
CA ILE A 434 -10.77 10.97 3.57
C ILE A 434 -9.50 11.77 3.85
N GLU A 435 -8.41 11.15 4.30
CA GLU A 435 -7.12 11.81 4.43
C GLU A 435 -6.59 12.29 3.07
N ASN A 436 -6.70 11.48 2.01
CA ASN A 436 -6.35 11.91 0.66
C ASN A 436 -7.20 13.11 0.19
N ILE A 437 -8.49 13.17 0.56
CA ILE A 437 -9.35 14.32 0.25
C ILE A 437 -8.91 15.58 0.99
N LYS A 438 -8.48 15.47 2.24
CA LYS A 438 -7.92 16.61 2.98
C LYS A 438 -6.63 17.13 2.32
N GLU A 439 -5.79 16.22 1.82
CA GLU A 439 -4.62 16.58 1.03
C GLU A 439 -4.97 17.28 -0.28
N LEU A 440 -6.09 16.90 -0.92
CA LEU A 440 -6.61 17.61 -2.09
C LEU A 440 -7.01 19.05 -1.74
N PHE A 441 -7.61 19.28 -0.56
CA PHE A 441 -7.92 20.64 -0.10
C PHE A 441 -6.65 21.49 0.04
N SER A 442 -5.59 20.94 0.60
CA SER A 442 -4.28 21.59 0.68
C SER A 442 -3.70 21.87 -0.72
N ALA A 443 -3.83 20.91 -1.64
CA ALA A 443 -3.36 21.12 -3.02
C ALA A 443 -4.04 22.31 -3.69
N VAL A 444 -5.37 22.39 -3.59
CA VAL A 444 -6.16 23.48 -4.18
C VAL A 444 -5.84 24.84 -3.55
N SER A 445 -5.54 24.89 -2.24
CA SER A 445 -5.21 26.15 -1.55
C SER A 445 -3.90 26.80 -2.05
N GLY A 446 -3.03 26.05 -2.71
CA GLY A 446 -1.81 26.54 -3.33
C GLY A 446 -2.00 27.27 -4.66
N PHE A 447 -3.23 27.36 -5.18
CA PHE A 447 -3.56 28.00 -6.44
C PHE A 447 -4.52 29.17 -6.23
N ASP A 448 -4.23 30.30 -6.89
CA ASP A 448 -5.08 31.50 -6.82
C ASP A 448 -6.45 31.31 -7.48
N ASP A 449 -6.52 30.39 -8.48
CA ASP A 449 -7.71 30.13 -9.29
C ASP A 449 -7.87 28.62 -9.53
N VAL A 450 -9.13 28.18 -9.49
CA VAL A 450 -9.51 26.78 -9.76
C VAL A 450 -9.14 26.33 -11.19
N SER A 451 -9.17 27.23 -12.17
CA SER A 451 -8.81 26.91 -13.55
C SER A 451 -7.32 26.56 -13.67
N LYS A 452 -6.45 27.30 -12.98
CA LYS A 452 -5.01 26.98 -12.90
C LYS A 452 -4.76 25.63 -12.23
N PHE A 453 -5.53 25.30 -11.20
CA PHE A 453 -5.44 23.99 -10.55
C PHE A 453 -5.87 22.85 -11.51
N LEU A 454 -6.98 23.01 -12.24
CA LEU A 454 -7.43 22.01 -13.22
C LEU A 454 -6.46 21.86 -14.40
N GLU A 455 -5.83 22.96 -14.84
CA GLU A 455 -4.77 22.93 -15.84
C GLU A 455 -3.54 22.16 -15.34
N HIS A 456 -3.11 22.43 -14.11
CA HIS A 456 -2.02 21.70 -13.46
C HIS A 456 -2.29 20.18 -13.44
N ILE A 457 -3.50 19.74 -13.07
CA ILE A 457 -3.85 18.32 -13.08
C ILE A 457 -3.76 17.73 -14.51
N SER A 458 -4.14 18.50 -15.52
CA SER A 458 -4.07 18.05 -16.91
C SER A 458 -2.62 17.86 -17.36
N LEU A 459 -1.72 18.78 -16.96
CA LEU A 459 -0.27 18.66 -17.22
C LEU A 459 0.37 17.46 -16.48
N VAL A 460 -0.09 17.15 -15.26
CA VAL A 460 0.35 15.95 -14.55
C VAL A 460 -0.01 14.67 -15.33
N ALA A 461 -1.22 14.63 -15.90
CA ALA A 461 -1.68 13.49 -16.69
C ALA A 461 -0.92 13.34 -18.03
N GLU A 462 -0.50 14.45 -18.66
CA GLU A 462 0.30 14.41 -19.89
C GLU A 462 1.72 13.88 -19.68
N ASN A 463 2.34 14.13 -18.53
CA ASN A 463 3.65 13.57 -18.20
C ASN A 463 3.65 12.02 -18.18
N ASP A 464 2.49 11.37 -18.09
CA ASP A 464 2.36 9.91 -18.19
C ASP A 464 2.61 9.39 -19.61
N SER A 465 2.39 10.20 -20.63
CA SER A 465 2.64 9.82 -22.04
C SER A 465 4.12 9.86 -22.43
N LEU A 466 4.99 10.43 -21.59
CA LEU A 466 6.44 10.49 -21.80
C LEU A 466 7.19 9.27 -21.26
N GLU A 467 6.49 8.24 -20.79
CA GLU A 467 7.07 7.00 -20.20
C GLU A 467 7.77 6.07 -21.23
N GLU A 468 7.86 6.41 -22.51
CA GLU A 468 8.59 5.60 -23.50
C GLU A 468 10.10 5.57 -23.26
N ASP A 469 10.66 6.55 -22.56
CA ASP A 469 12.07 6.60 -22.19
C ASP A 469 12.20 6.21 -20.70
N ASN A 470 12.64 5.00 -20.37
CA ASN A 470 12.82 4.46 -19.01
C ASN A 470 13.67 5.33 -18.05
N ASN A 471 13.78 6.64 -18.29
CA ASN A 471 14.56 7.60 -17.53
C ASN A 471 13.65 8.50 -16.67
N TYR A 472 13.17 7.98 -15.55
CA TYR A 472 12.29 8.68 -14.59
C TYR A 472 12.75 8.45 -13.15
N VAL A 473 12.49 9.44 -12.27
CA VAL A 473 12.73 9.33 -10.83
C VAL A 473 11.74 8.35 -10.20
N HIS A 474 12.24 7.43 -9.40
CA HIS A 474 11.42 6.45 -8.70
C HIS A 474 10.92 7.06 -7.38
N VAL A 475 9.60 7.16 -7.22
CA VAL A 475 8.97 7.59 -5.96
C VAL A 475 8.19 6.42 -5.38
N MET A 476 8.46 6.05 -4.15
CA MET A 476 7.80 4.90 -3.53
C MET A 476 7.88 4.94 -2.00
N THR A 477 7.09 4.09 -1.36
CA THR A 477 7.24 3.89 0.08
C THR A 477 8.49 3.04 0.37
N LEU A 478 9.04 3.20 1.58
CA LEU A 478 10.15 2.37 2.06
C LEU A 478 9.87 0.86 1.95
N HIS A 479 8.62 0.45 2.20
CA HIS A 479 8.20 -0.95 2.05
C HIS A 479 8.28 -1.44 0.59
N ALA A 480 7.87 -0.61 -0.36
CA ALA A 480 7.93 -0.95 -1.78
C ALA A 480 9.37 -0.99 -2.33
N ALA A 481 10.30 -0.32 -1.65
CA ALA A 481 11.71 -0.27 -2.02
C ALA A 481 12.49 -1.54 -1.64
N LYS A 482 11.90 -2.44 -0.83
CA LYS A 482 12.56 -3.70 -0.46
C LYS A 482 12.92 -4.50 -1.72
N GLY A 483 14.16 -5.00 -1.79
CA GLY A 483 14.68 -5.73 -2.96
C GLY A 483 15.21 -4.86 -4.10
N LEU A 484 14.95 -3.54 -4.08
CA LEU A 484 15.48 -2.59 -5.06
C LEU A 484 16.79 -1.95 -4.57
N GLU A 485 17.48 -1.24 -5.48
CA GLU A 485 18.69 -0.47 -5.17
C GLU A 485 18.90 0.64 -6.20
N PHE A 486 19.41 1.79 -5.75
CA PHE A 486 19.60 2.98 -6.57
C PHE A 486 20.94 3.65 -6.25
N PRO A 487 21.66 4.21 -7.25
CA PRO A 487 22.85 5.01 -7.00
C PRO A 487 22.61 6.18 -6.05
N LEU A 488 21.52 6.93 -6.24
CA LEU A 488 21.15 8.10 -5.46
C LEU A 488 19.80 7.89 -4.77
N VAL A 489 19.73 8.07 -3.45
CA VAL A 489 18.50 7.92 -2.65
C VAL A 489 18.29 9.14 -1.76
N PHE A 490 17.04 9.62 -1.75
CA PHE A 490 16.52 10.61 -0.81
C PHE A 490 15.53 9.94 0.14
N LEU A 491 15.69 10.18 1.44
CA LEU A 491 14.83 9.72 2.53
C LEU A 491 14.22 10.93 3.26
N PRO A 492 13.15 11.54 2.73
CA PRO A 492 12.50 12.67 3.37
C PRO A 492 11.58 12.24 4.51
N GLY A 493 11.26 13.18 5.38
CA GLY A 493 10.23 12.99 6.40
C GLY A 493 10.70 12.27 7.65
N TRP A 494 11.94 12.47 8.07
CA TRP A 494 12.48 11.87 9.30
C TRP A 494 12.09 12.70 10.53
N GLU A 495 10.80 12.67 10.89
CA GLU A 495 10.24 13.32 12.07
C GLU A 495 9.42 12.34 12.93
N GLU A 496 9.40 12.58 14.25
CA GLU A 496 8.54 11.85 15.19
C GLU A 496 7.06 11.97 14.78
N GLY A 497 6.37 10.83 14.68
CA GLY A 497 4.96 10.76 14.22
C GLY A 497 4.82 10.44 12.73
N VAL A 498 5.83 10.78 11.92
CA VAL A 498 5.92 10.37 10.50
C VAL A 498 6.85 9.17 10.37
N PHE A 499 8.10 9.30 10.81
CA PHE A 499 9.09 8.23 10.81
C PHE A 499 10.05 8.35 12.01
N PRO A 500 9.84 7.55 13.09
CA PRO A 500 8.87 6.47 13.25
C PRO A 500 7.42 6.93 13.28
N HIS A 501 6.52 6.06 12.83
CA HIS A 501 5.08 6.35 12.81
C HIS A 501 4.51 6.44 14.24
N GLU A 502 3.52 7.32 14.47
CA GLU A 502 2.94 7.57 15.80
C GLU A 502 2.46 6.30 16.51
N LYS A 503 1.78 5.39 15.79
CA LYS A 503 1.31 4.12 16.36
C LYS A 503 2.46 3.26 16.90
N SER A 504 3.61 3.27 16.24
CA SER A 504 4.78 2.48 16.64
C SER A 504 5.50 3.06 17.85
N MET A 505 5.37 4.36 18.09
CA MET A 505 5.93 5.02 19.29
C MET A 505 5.11 4.72 20.55
N ASN A 506 3.81 4.44 20.41
CA ASN A 506 2.90 4.14 21.50
C ASN A 506 2.82 2.66 21.85
N ASP A 507 3.57 1.81 21.14
CA ASP A 507 3.64 0.37 21.43
C ASP A 507 4.45 0.09 22.69
N ILE A 508 3.77 -0.41 23.73
CA ILE A 508 4.36 -0.73 25.05
C ILE A 508 5.40 -1.86 24.93
N THR A 509 5.26 -2.75 23.95
CA THR A 509 6.17 -3.89 23.77
C THR A 509 7.51 -3.48 23.14
N GLY A 510 7.57 -2.34 22.47
CA GLY A 510 8.73 -1.83 21.73
C GLY A 510 8.99 -2.56 20.40
N ASN A 511 8.24 -3.61 20.07
CA ASN A 511 8.43 -4.40 18.86
C ASN A 511 8.13 -3.58 17.59
N ALA A 512 7.10 -2.72 17.63
CA ALA A 512 6.75 -1.86 16.52
C ALA A 512 7.81 -0.79 16.24
N LEU A 513 8.52 -0.30 17.28
CA LEU A 513 9.64 0.62 17.08
C LEU A 513 10.86 -0.09 16.49
N GLU A 514 11.12 -1.34 16.86
CA GLU A 514 12.16 -2.16 16.22
C GLU A 514 11.86 -2.43 14.75
N GLU A 515 10.59 -2.62 14.38
CA GLU A 515 10.17 -2.75 12.97
C GLU A 515 10.41 -1.46 12.19
N GLU A 516 10.09 -0.28 12.77
CA GLU A 516 10.41 1.01 12.15
C GLU A 516 11.92 1.21 11.95
N ARG A 517 12.78 0.74 12.88
CA ARG A 517 14.24 0.75 12.67
C ARG A 517 14.68 -0.17 11.55
N ARG A 518 14.08 -1.37 11.42
CA ARG A 518 14.32 -2.24 10.27
C ARG A 518 13.92 -1.57 8.96
N LEU A 519 12.82 -0.83 8.98
CA LEU A 519 12.39 -0.05 7.81
C LEU A 519 13.37 1.08 7.48
N ALA A 520 13.93 1.77 8.49
CA ALA A 520 15.00 2.76 8.30
C ALA A 520 16.26 2.11 7.72
N TYR A 521 16.67 0.97 8.27
CA TYR A 521 17.79 0.17 7.75
C TYR A 521 17.56 -0.24 6.29
N VAL A 522 16.36 -0.74 5.94
CA VAL A 522 15.99 -1.05 4.56
C VAL A 522 16.14 0.18 3.67
N GLY A 523 15.59 1.33 4.06
CA GLY A 523 15.66 2.56 3.27
C GLY A 523 17.11 3.02 3.01
N ILE A 524 17.94 3.06 4.05
CA ILE A 524 19.35 3.44 3.95
C ILE A 524 20.12 2.50 3.04
N THR A 525 19.91 1.19 3.18
CA THR A 525 20.59 0.17 2.38
C THR A 525 20.07 0.06 0.93
N ARG A 526 19.10 0.88 0.53
CA ARG A 526 18.76 1.01 -0.91
C ARG A 526 19.73 1.88 -1.67
N ALA A 527 20.47 2.76 -0.98
CA ALA A 527 21.47 3.62 -1.60
C ALA A 527 22.77 2.85 -1.88
N ARG A 528 23.27 3.00 -3.10
CA ARG A 528 24.55 2.42 -3.51
C ARG A 528 25.69 3.41 -3.29
N GLU A 529 25.56 4.64 -3.73
CA GLU A 529 26.63 5.62 -3.83
C GLU A 529 26.39 6.86 -2.96
N GLN A 530 25.16 7.40 -3.00
CA GLN A 530 24.83 8.64 -2.30
C GLN A 530 23.48 8.57 -1.61
N LEU A 531 23.42 9.04 -0.37
CA LEU A 531 22.25 9.05 0.47
C LEU A 531 22.03 10.42 1.09
N TYR A 532 20.81 10.91 0.97
CA TYR A 532 20.33 12.11 1.66
C TYR A 532 19.17 11.77 2.58
N ILE A 533 19.25 12.22 3.83
CA ILE A 533 18.18 12.13 4.83
C ILE A 533 17.71 13.54 5.11
N SER A 534 16.39 13.77 5.17
CA SER A 534 15.87 15.09 5.46
C SER A 534 14.71 15.08 6.44
N CYS A 535 14.54 16.22 7.14
CA CYS A 535 13.46 16.47 8.06
C CYS A 535 12.98 17.93 7.98
N ALA A 536 11.73 18.17 8.34
CA ALA A 536 11.10 19.48 8.37
C ALA A 536 10.59 19.83 9.77
N ALA A 537 10.68 21.11 10.17
CA ALA A 537 10.17 21.61 11.44
C ALA A 537 8.65 21.71 11.47
N MET A 538 8.05 21.92 10.31
CA MET A 538 6.61 22.04 10.12
C MET A 538 6.16 21.12 9.01
N ARG A 539 5.05 20.43 9.21
CA ARG A 539 4.36 19.68 8.14
C ARG A 539 2.89 19.97 8.13
N GLU A 540 2.35 20.08 6.95
CA GLU A 540 0.91 20.05 6.77
C GLU A 540 0.42 18.61 6.85
N ILE A 541 -0.25 18.27 7.95
CA ILE A 541 -0.93 16.99 8.13
C ILE A 541 -2.40 17.30 8.36
N ASN A 542 -3.28 16.77 7.52
CA ASN A 542 -4.72 17.00 7.60
C ASN A 542 -5.15 18.49 7.53
N ASN A 543 -4.49 19.31 6.74
CA ASN A 543 -4.68 20.77 6.61
C ASN A 543 -4.34 21.59 7.86
N TRP A 544 -3.62 21.02 8.79
CA TRP A 544 -3.07 21.71 9.94
C TRP A 544 -1.55 21.72 9.85
N SER A 545 -0.97 22.90 9.94
CA SER A 545 0.47 23.04 10.09
C SER A 545 0.84 22.57 11.50
N GLN A 546 1.57 21.48 11.58
CA GLN A 546 2.03 20.88 12.83
C GLN A 546 3.53 21.08 12.99
N SER A 547 3.94 21.48 14.20
CA SER A 547 5.34 21.49 14.56
C SER A 547 5.82 20.05 14.77
N MET A 548 6.89 19.68 14.06
CA MET A 548 7.45 18.35 14.08
C MET A 548 8.75 18.31 14.88
N LYS A 549 8.92 17.24 15.65
CA LYS A 549 10.20 16.95 16.29
C LYS A 549 11.04 16.09 15.35
N MET A 550 12.33 16.40 15.26
CA MET A 550 13.28 15.59 14.51
C MET A 550 13.25 14.13 14.99
N SER A 551 13.24 13.19 14.07
CA SER A 551 13.21 11.75 14.34
C SER A 551 14.32 11.33 15.30
N ARG A 552 14.00 10.46 16.25
CA ARG A 552 14.99 9.81 17.13
C ARG A 552 16.05 9.05 16.36
N PHE A 553 15.71 8.52 15.19
CA PHE A 553 16.66 7.79 14.33
C PHE A 553 17.80 8.66 13.80
N ILE A 554 17.60 9.97 13.65
CA ILE A 554 18.69 10.89 13.29
C ILE A 554 19.75 10.98 14.39
N LYS A 555 19.35 10.83 15.67
CA LYS A 555 20.28 10.83 16.81
C LYS A 555 21.08 9.52 16.91
N GLU A 556 20.57 8.46 16.30
CA GLU A 556 21.22 7.14 16.24
C GLU A 556 22.27 7.05 15.11
N LEU A 557 22.30 8.03 14.20
CA LEU A 557 23.30 8.09 13.12
C LEU A 557 24.70 8.45 13.63
N PRO A 558 25.77 7.81 13.14
CA PRO A 558 27.15 8.06 13.55
C PRO A 558 27.66 9.39 12.98
N ARG A 559 28.06 10.31 13.83
CA ARG A 559 28.41 11.69 13.44
C ARG A 559 29.57 11.77 12.42
N GLU A 560 30.52 10.87 12.51
CA GLU A 560 31.67 10.79 11.61
C GLU A 560 31.33 10.44 10.16
N HIS A 561 30.18 9.76 9.95
CA HIS A 561 29.71 9.33 8.64
C HIS A 561 28.56 10.20 8.08
N VAL A 562 28.19 11.26 8.82
CA VAL A 562 27.09 12.17 8.43
C VAL A 562 27.63 13.59 8.27
N GLN A 563 27.14 14.30 7.25
CA GLN A 563 27.42 15.71 7.00
C GLN A 563 26.12 16.50 6.96
N VAL A 564 26.02 17.55 7.76
CA VAL A 564 24.89 18.49 7.68
C VAL A 564 25.12 19.41 6.50
N LEU A 565 24.30 19.32 5.47
CA LEU A 565 24.43 20.07 4.21
C LEU A 565 23.55 21.31 4.19
N HIS A 566 22.33 21.21 4.79
CA HIS A 566 21.39 22.30 4.86
C HIS A 566 20.83 22.38 6.29
N ASN A 567 20.95 23.54 6.90
CA ASN A 567 20.44 23.78 8.25
C ASN A 567 19.74 25.12 8.25
N MET A 568 18.42 25.12 8.11
CA MET A 568 17.64 26.33 8.29
C MET A 568 17.69 26.76 9.75
N THR A 569 18.27 27.95 9.98
CA THR A 569 18.30 28.62 11.27
C THR A 569 16.87 28.95 11.72
N GLY A 570 16.28 28.11 12.52
CA GLY A 570 14.92 28.23 13.02
C GLY A 570 14.54 27.14 14.02
N TYR A 571 15.41 26.14 14.22
CA TYR A 571 15.31 25.21 15.34
C TYR A 571 16.08 25.78 16.53
N ALA A 572 15.38 26.42 17.45
CA ALA A 572 15.85 26.63 18.81
C ALA A 572 15.45 25.42 19.67
#